data_164caf3ebb6fed600862e2b2e1a8460d
#
_entry.id   164caf3ebb6fed600862e2b2e1a8460d
#
_cell.length_a   1.000
_cell.length_b   1.000
_cell.length_c   1.000
_cell.angle_alpha   90.00
_cell.angle_beta   90.00
_cell.angle_gamma   90.00
#
_symmetry.space_group_name_H-M   'P 1'
#
loop_
_entity.id
_entity.type
_entity.pdbx_description
1 polymer ?
#
loop_
_entity_poly.entity_id
_entity_poly.type
_entity_poly.pdbx_seq_one_letter_code
_entity_poly.pdbx_strand_id
1 'polypeptide(L)'
;IKHPTKNIIYSEMQGAENVWRYNTDTQELITIQPLAVKGDPKLRFNWNAPMEISQKQPDRFYMGSQFVHKSEDMGRTWTKISPDLTTKDPLKMDTTKSGGLSVDNSGAEQHCTIFTIAESPLNEKVIWVGTDDGNVQVTKDGGKTWTNVVANISGLPKNTWCYHIEASVFGEGTAYAVFEGHAKNDYTPYTYKTTDYGKTWKSIITPDVDGFVRNIQEDFKNENLLFLGTEKGLYITIDGGANWSHFTNNMPSVAVHFMDINKKTNSLVMATH
;
A
#
# COMPACT_ATOMS: atom_id res chain seq x y z
N ILE A 1 -12.25 -4.81 1.25
CA ILE A 1 -11.63 -5.46 2.42
C ILE A 1 -12.73 -6.00 3.32
N LYS A 2 -12.53 -7.17 3.94
CA LYS A 2 -13.47 -7.76 4.90
C LYS A 2 -12.98 -7.51 6.34
N HIS A 3 -13.89 -7.10 7.22
CA HIS A 3 -13.62 -7.02 8.65
C HIS A 3 -13.28 -8.42 9.22
N PRO A 4 -12.21 -8.59 10.02
CA PRO A 4 -11.73 -9.92 10.42
C PRO A 4 -12.69 -10.69 11.34
N THR A 5 -13.53 -10.02 12.15
CA THR A 5 -14.39 -10.65 13.16
C THR A 5 -15.88 -10.37 12.98
N LYS A 6 -16.25 -9.40 12.13
CA LYS A 6 -17.67 -9.02 11.88
C LYS A 6 -18.04 -9.31 10.42
N ASN A 7 -19.31 -9.45 10.15
CA ASN A 7 -19.84 -9.62 8.81
C ASN A 7 -19.97 -8.26 8.08
N ILE A 8 -18.83 -7.55 8.00
CA ILE A 8 -18.73 -6.23 7.41
C ILE A 8 -17.71 -6.28 6.27
N ILE A 9 -18.08 -5.67 5.14
CA ILE A 9 -17.23 -5.50 3.97
C ILE A 9 -17.06 -4.00 3.72
N TYR A 10 -15.83 -3.59 3.45
CA TYR A 10 -15.49 -2.25 3.00
C TYR A 10 -15.15 -2.29 1.51
N SER A 11 -15.65 -1.34 0.78
CA SER A 11 -15.39 -1.17 -0.64
C SER A 11 -15.25 0.31 -0.96
N GLU A 12 -14.53 0.62 -2.01
CA GLU A 12 -14.43 1.98 -2.52
C GLU A 12 -14.77 2.02 -4.01
N MET A 13 -15.19 3.18 -4.48
CA MET A 13 -15.32 3.55 -5.89
C MET A 13 -14.12 4.41 -6.25
N GLN A 14 -13.68 4.34 -7.49
CA GLN A 14 -12.52 5.06 -8.05
C GLN A 14 -12.31 6.44 -7.41
N GLY A 15 -11.07 6.71 -6.97
CA GLY A 15 -10.72 7.99 -6.38
C GLY A 15 -11.45 8.30 -5.07
N ALA A 16 -11.92 7.27 -4.37
CA ALA A 16 -12.72 7.39 -3.15
C ALA A 16 -13.95 8.32 -3.30
N GLU A 17 -14.55 8.40 -4.49
CA GLU A 17 -15.80 9.14 -4.68
C GLU A 17 -16.89 8.65 -3.74
N ASN A 18 -16.91 7.35 -3.47
CA ASN A 18 -17.68 6.73 -2.41
C ASN A 18 -16.87 5.64 -1.74
N VAL A 19 -16.90 5.61 -0.42
CA VAL A 19 -16.36 4.52 0.39
C VAL A 19 -17.49 3.96 1.20
N TRP A 20 -17.73 2.66 1.07
CA TRP A 20 -18.85 2.01 1.71
C TRP A 20 -18.43 1.04 2.78
N ARG A 21 -19.24 0.97 3.81
CA ARG A 21 -19.28 -0.12 4.77
C ARG A 21 -20.61 -0.86 4.60
N TYR A 22 -20.55 -2.13 4.23
CA TYR A 22 -21.70 -2.99 4.07
C TYR A 22 -21.74 -4.06 5.15
N ASN A 23 -22.84 -4.14 5.90
CA ASN A 23 -23.10 -5.21 6.85
C ASN A 23 -23.93 -6.30 6.17
N THR A 24 -23.36 -7.52 6.01
CA THR A 24 -24.02 -8.61 5.28
C THR A 24 -25.17 -9.25 6.08
N ASP A 25 -25.22 -9.10 7.42
CA ASP A 25 -26.29 -9.64 8.23
C ASP A 25 -27.55 -8.76 8.17
N THR A 26 -27.35 -7.44 8.31
CA THR A 26 -28.44 -6.48 8.35
C THR A 26 -28.75 -5.87 6.99
N GLN A 27 -27.90 -6.09 5.99
CA GLN A 27 -27.93 -5.46 4.66
C GLN A 27 -27.82 -3.91 4.71
N GLU A 28 -27.31 -3.39 5.81
CA GLU A 28 -27.06 -1.96 5.97
C GLU A 28 -25.84 -1.54 5.13
N LEU A 29 -26.04 -0.56 4.25
CA LEU A 29 -24.99 0.10 3.47
C LEU A 29 -24.87 1.56 3.93
N ILE A 30 -23.70 1.96 4.38
CA ILE A 30 -23.42 3.36 4.74
C ILE A 30 -22.17 3.86 4.03
N THR A 31 -22.18 5.14 3.64
CA THR A 31 -21.00 5.85 3.14
C THR A 31 -20.17 6.32 4.34
N ILE A 32 -18.87 6.01 4.27
CA ILE A 32 -17.92 6.28 5.35
C ILE A 32 -16.71 7.10 4.88
N GLN A 33 -16.77 7.71 3.73
CA GLN A 33 -15.68 8.48 3.14
C GLN A 33 -15.20 9.59 4.09
N PRO A 34 -13.86 9.76 4.30
CA PRO A 34 -13.34 10.93 4.98
C PRO A 34 -13.61 12.20 4.17
N LEU A 35 -14.01 13.26 4.84
CA LEU A 35 -14.28 14.55 4.21
C LEU A 35 -13.26 15.60 4.66
N ALA A 36 -12.98 16.55 3.77
CA ALA A 36 -12.12 17.69 4.12
C ALA A 36 -12.79 18.53 5.22
N VAL A 37 -12.00 18.87 6.25
CA VAL A 37 -12.45 19.78 7.31
C VAL A 37 -12.39 21.21 6.77
N LYS A 38 -13.28 22.09 7.25
CA LYS A 38 -13.29 23.51 6.87
C LYS A 38 -11.92 24.16 7.11
N GLY A 39 -11.31 24.68 6.05
CA GLY A 39 -9.98 25.28 6.05
C GLY A 39 -8.85 24.36 5.59
N ASP A 40 -9.10 23.06 5.46
CA ASP A 40 -8.17 22.15 4.85
C ASP A 40 -8.25 22.20 3.29
N PRO A 41 -7.16 21.86 2.59
CA PRO A 41 -7.22 21.70 1.15
C PRO A 41 -8.15 20.55 0.75
N LYS A 42 -8.66 20.58 -0.48
CA LYS A 42 -9.43 19.46 -1.04
C LYS A 42 -8.63 18.16 -0.89
N LEU A 43 -9.28 17.09 -0.46
CA LEU A 43 -8.66 15.77 -0.42
C LEU A 43 -8.38 15.28 -1.85
N ARG A 44 -7.21 14.71 -2.03
CA ARG A 44 -6.76 14.08 -3.27
C ARG A 44 -6.71 12.58 -3.06
N PHE A 45 -7.23 11.84 -4.02
CA PHE A 45 -7.17 10.38 -4.03
C PHE A 45 -6.70 9.91 -5.40
N ASN A 46 -5.91 8.85 -5.44
CA ASN A 46 -5.61 8.13 -6.67
C ASN A 46 -6.80 7.29 -7.09
N TRP A 47 -6.72 6.64 -8.23
CA TRP A 47 -7.70 5.67 -8.71
C TRP A 47 -8.07 4.64 -7.64
N ASN A 48 -7.07 4.06 -6.97
CA ASN A 48 -7.22 3.16 -5.83
C ASN A 48 -6.82 3.91 -4.55
N ALA A 49 -7.79 4.25 -3.72
CA ALA A 49 -7.51 4.82 -2.42
C ALA A 49 -7.12 3.70 -1.44
N PRO A 50 -5.98 3.81 -0.73
CA PRO A 50 -5.55 2.76 0.18
C PRO A 50 -6.47 2.68 1.40
N MET A 51 -6.83 1.47 1.75
CA MET A 51 -7.64 1.11 2.90
C MET A 51 -6.91 0.05 3.71
N GLU A 52 -6.80 0.24 5.03
CA GLU A 52 -6.14 -0.70 5.93
C GLU A 52 -6.98 -0.89 7.20
N ILE A 53 -7.12 -2.15 7.63
CA ILE A 53 -7.75 -2.49 8.92
C ILE A 53 -6.66 -2.86 9.91
N SER A 54 -6.65 -2.21 11.08
CA SER A 54 -5.71 -2.54 12.14
C SER A 54 -5.83 -4.02 12.56
N GLN A 55 -4.70 -4.71 12.56
CA GLN A 55 -4.65 -6.10 13.04
C GLN A 55 -4.79 -6.19 14.57
N LYS A 56 -4.43 -5.12 15.30
CA LYS A 56 -4.54 -5.04 16.76
C LYS A 56 -5.93 -4.62 17.22
N GLN A 57 -6.56 -3.72 16.47
CA GLN A 57 -7.85 -3.11 16.79
C GLN A 57 -8.76 -3.21 15.56
N PRO A 58 -9.47 -4.32 15.34
CA PRO A 58 -10.21 -4.55 14.09
C PRO A 58 -11.28 -3.49 13.75
N ASP A 59 -11.78 -2.74 14.74
CA ASP A 59 -12.70 -1.62 14.50
C ASP A 59 -11.98 -0.35 14.02
N ARG A 60 -10.64 -0.31 14.13
CA ARG A 60 -9.81 0.77 13.61
C ARG A 60 -9.58 0.58 12.12
N PHE A 61 -9.80 1.65 11.38
CA PHE A 61 -9.72 1.68 9.94
C PHE A 61 -8.92 2.89 9.48
N TYR A 62 -8.04 2.69 8.51
CA TYR A 62 -7.24 3.75 7.92
C TYR A 62 -7.60 3.97 6.46
N MET A 63 -7.50 5.22 6.02
CA MET A 63 -7.61 5.61 4.63
C MET A 63 -6.56 6.67 4.26
N GLY A 64 -6.05 6.60 3.04
CA GLY A 64 -5.09 7.57 2.50
C GLY A 64 -5.72 8.50 1.48
N SER A 65 -5.59 9.81 1.72
CA SER A 65 -5.63 10.85 0.71
C SER A 65 -4.21 11.38 0.51
N GLN A 66 -3.94 12.69 0.50
CA GLN A 66 -2.61 13.22 0.81
C GLN A 66 -2.29 13.14 2.31
N PHE A 67 -3.28 12.83 3.12
CA PHE A 67 -3.21 12.66 4.57
C PHE A 67 -3.58 11.24 4.95
N VAL A 68 -3.09 10.77 6.09
CA VAL A 68 -3.60 9.56 6.73
C VAL A 68 -4.83 9.94 7.58
N HIS A 69 -5.94 9.32 7.25
CA HIS A 69 -7.18 9.38 8.02
C HIS A 69 -7.32 8.12 8.85
N LYS A 70 -7.60 8.28 10.15
CA LYS A 70 -7.82 7.17 11.09
C LYS A 70 -9.22 7.26 11.66
N SER A 71 -9.93 6.13 11.67
CA SER A 71 -11.21 5.92 12.35
C SER A 71 -11.04 4.88 13.43
N GLU A 72 -11.65 5.07 14.58
CA GLU A 72 -11.71 4.08 15.69
C GLU A 72 -13.08 3.38 15.75
N ASP A 73 -14.00 3.71 14.84
CA ASP A 73 -15.39 3.30 14.84
C ASP A 73 -15.89 2.77 13.48
N MET A 74 -14.99 2.06 12.78
CA MET A 74 -15.29 1.43 11.49
C MET A 74 -15.69 2.44 10.40
N GLY A 75 -15.03 3.60 10.36
CA GLY A 75 -15.21 4.62 9.34
C GLY A 75 -16.36 5.61 9.61
N ARG A 76 -17.03 5.57 10.75
CA ARG A 76 -18.10 6.52 11.05
C ARG A 76 -17.58 7.92 11.33
N THR A 77 -16.47 8.02 12.06
CA THR A 77 -15.75 9.27 12.30
C THR A 77 -14.30 9.17 11.95
N TRP A 78 -13.71 10.28 11.53
CA TRP A 78 -12.34 10.31 11.03
C TRP A 78 -11.50 11.37 11.75
N THR A 79 -10.25 11.02 12.04
CA THR A 79 -9.22 11.92 12.55
C THR A 79 -8.06 11.93 11.57
N LYS A 80 -7.65 13.11 11.11
CA LYS A 80 -6.43 13.30 10.33
C LYS A 80 -5.23 13.18 11.28
N ILE A 81 -4.35 12.20 11.03
CA ILE A 81 -3.20 11.89 11.89
C ILE A 81 -1.84 12.16 11.21
N SER A 82 -1.83 12.86 10.08
CA SER A 82 -0.58 13.24 9.40
C SER A 82 -0.66 14.63 8.81
N PRO A 83 0.49 15.30 8.56
CA PRO A 83 0.57 16.35 7.56
C PRO A 83 0.36 15.77 6.16
N ASP A 84 0.42 16.59 5.11
CA ASP A 84 0.52 16.10 3.73
C ASP A 84 1.87 15.38 3.56
N LEU A 85 1.81 14.07 3.28
CA LEU A 85 2.98 13.17 3.21
C LEU A 85 3.57 13.06 1.79
N THR A 86 2.98 13.74 0.82
CA THR A 86 3.37 13.71 -0.58
C THR A 86 4.48 14.71 -0.90
N THR A 87 5.01 14.70 -2.11
CA THR A 87 5.99 15.70 -2.57
C THR A 87 5.35 17.07 -2.80
N LYS A 88 4.03 17.13 -2.98
CA LYS A 88 3.27 18.35 -3.35
C LYS A 88 3.79 19.00 -4.63
N ASP A 89 4.27 18.22 -5.58
CA ASP A 89 4.79 18.74 -6.83
C ASP A 89 3.68 19.46 -7.62
N PRO A 90 3.75 20.80 -7.79
CA PRO A 90 2.67 21.55 -8.43
C PRO A 90 2.50 21.20 -9.91
N LEU A 91 3.55 20.73 -10.58
CA LEU A 91 3.46 20.30 -11.98
C LEU A 91 2.69 18.99 -12.12
N LYS A 92 2.80 18.12 -11.13
CA LYS A 92 2.09 16.83 -11.10
C LYS A 92 0.65 16.96 -10.58
N MET A 93 0.38 17.99 -9.78
CA MET A 93 -0.97 18.29 -9.30
C MET A 93 -1.78 19.13 -10.31
N ASP A 94 -1.14 19.68 -11.33
CA ASP A 94 -1.83 20.41 -12.40
C ASP A 94 -2.57 19.41 -13.29
N THR A 95 -3.88 19.41 -13.20
CA THR A 95 -4.77 18.52 -13.95
C THR A 95 -4.70 18.69 -15.47
N THR A 96 -4.17 19.82 -15.94
CA THR A 96 -3.95 20.08 -17.37
C THR A 96 -2.60 19.54 -17.88
N LYS A 97 -1.71 19.19 -16.96
CA LYS A 97 -0.35 18.70 -17.22
C LYS A 97 -0.07 17.43 -16.44
N SER A 98 -1.13 16.72 -16.08
CA SER A 98 -1.06 15.61 -15.12
C SER A 98 0.18 14.76 -15.34
N GLY A 99 1.03 14.76 -14.36
CA GLY A 99 2.37 14.20 -14.39
C GLY A 99 2.46 12.73 -14.69
N GLY A 100 1.81 12.28 -15.74
CA GLY A 100 2.05 10.99 -16.34
C GLY A 100 0.97 9.94 -16.20
N LEU A 101 -0.21 10.26 -15.65
CA LEU A 101 -1.30 9.28 -15.67
C LEU A 101 -2.21 9.52 -16.88
N SER A 102 -2.78 10.63 -17.02
CA SER A 102 -3.46 11.10 -18.23
C SER A 102 -3.74 12.60 -18.14
N VAL A 103 -4.06 13.24 -19.26
CA VAL A 103 -4.61 14.61 -19.25
C VAL A 103 -6.10 14.60 -18.93
N ASP A 104 -6.67 13.43 -18.71
CA ASP A 104 -8.06 13.27 -18.36
C ASP A 104 -8.26 13.52 -16.86
N ASN A 105 -8.90 14.62 -16.55
CA ASN A 105 -9.30 14.96 -15.20
C ASN A 105 -10.68 14.38 -14.94
N SER A 106 -10.77 13.06 -14.89
CA SER A 106 -12.01 12.38 -14.51
C SER A 106 -12.38 12.59 -13.03
N GLY A 107 -11.44 13.18 -12.25
CA GLY A 107 -11.56 13.32 -10.81
C GLY A 107 -11.06 12.09 -10.05
N ALA A 108 -10.88 10.96 -10.72
CA ALA A 108 -10.40 9.70 -10.15
C ALA A 108 -8.88 9.54 -10.21
N GLU A 109 -8.21 10.33 -11.04
CA GLU A 109 -6.77 10.22 -11.30
C GLU A 109 -6.03 11.44 -10.74
N GLN A 110 -6.04 11.57 -9.41
CA GLN A 110 -5.27 12.61 -8.75
C GLN A 110 -3.90 12.07 -8.35
N HIS A 111 -2.86 12.86 -8.63
CA HIS A 111 -1.48 12.56 -8.25
C HIS A 111 -1.07 13.30 -6.97
N CYS A 112 0.07 12.93 -6.38
CA CYS A 112 0.51 13.34 -5.05
C CYS A 112 -0.49 12.88 -3.97
N THR A 113 -0.68 11.58 -3.93
CA THR A 113 -1.58 10.89 -2.99
C THR A 113 -0.86 9.74 -2.28
N ILE A 114 -1.37 9.37 -1.12
CA ILE A 114 -0.98 8.12 -0.47
C ILE A 114 -1.58 6.97 -1.29
N PHE A 115 -0.77 5.97 -1.58
CA PHE A 115 -1.18 4.81 -2.38
C PHE A 115 -1.15 3.50 -1.60
N THR A 116 -0.38 3.44 -0.52
CA THR A 116 -0.31 2.27 0.36
C THR A 116 -0.13 2.68 1.81
N ILE A 117 -0.78 1.96 2.72
CA ILE A 117 -0.69 2.12 4.17
C ILE A 117 -0.49 0.73 4.77
N ALA A 118 0.41 0.61 5.74
CA ALA A 118 0.62 -0.62 6.49
C ALA A 118 0.85 -0.31 7.98
N GLU A 119 -0.07 -0.70 8.85
CA GLU A 119 0.13 -0.70 10.30
C GLU A 119 0.98 -1.91 10.68
N SER A 120 1.97 -1.74 11.54
CA SER A 120 2.73 -2.88 12.06
C SER A 120 1.83 -3.80 12.89
N PRO A 121 1.77 -5.10 12.57
CA PRO A 121 1.01 -6.06 13.37
C PRO A 121 1.58 -6.26 14.77
N LEU A 122 2.80 -5.80 15.04
CA LEU A 122 3.47 -5.90 16.33
C LEU A 122 3.24 -4.67 17.20
N ASN A 123 3.15 -3.47 16.59
CA ASN A 123 2.97 -2.20 17.31
C ASN A 123 2.11 -1.24 16.50
N GLU A 124 0.88 -1.01 16.96
CA GLU A 124 -0.10 -0.12 16.32
C GLU A 124 0.33 1.36 16.19
N LYS A 125 1.43 1.76 16.85
CA LYS A 125 2.01 3.10 16.71
C LYS A 125 2.94 3.23 15.53
N VAL A 126 3.39 2.10 14.97
CA VAL A 126 4.24 2.08 13.77
C VAL A 126 3.35 1.93 12.56
N ILE A 127 3.34 2.95 11.72
CA ILE A 127 2.56 2.98 10.48
C ILE A 127 3.48 3.42 9.34
N TRP A 128 3.46 2.66 8.27
CA TRP A 128 4.18 2.94 7.04
C TRP A 128 3.23 3.48 5.98
N VAL A 129 3.73 4.39 5.17
CA VAL A 129 2.97 4.99 4.07
C VAL A 129 3.85 5.13 2.84
N GLY A 130 3.34 4.71 1.69
CA GLY A 130 3.92 4.94 0.38
C GLY A 130 3.03 5.85 -0.47
N THR A 131 3.65 6.69 -1.29
CA THR A 131 2.93 7.62 -2.16
C THR A 131 3.18 7.34 -3.64
N ASP A 132 2.22 7.74 -4.48
CA ASP A 132 2.33 7.63 -5.94
C ASP A 132 3.40 8.54 -6.55
N ASP A 133 3.84 9.54 -5.83
CA ASP A 133 4.91 10.47 -6.20
C ASP A 133 6.27 10.14 -5.57
N GLY A 134 6.38 8.96 -4.92
CA GLY A 134 7.63 8.30 -4.59
C GLY A 134 8.17 8.54 -3.18
N ASN A 135 7.36 9.04 -2.24
CA ASN A 135 7.77 9.08 -0.83
C ASN A 135 7.51 7.74 -0.13
N VAL A 136 8.36 7.42 0.85
CA VAL A 136 8.11 6.42 1.89
C VAL A 136 8.21 7.10 3.24
N GLN A 137 7.13 7.09 3.98
CA GLN A 137 7.01 7.75 5.28
C GLN A 137 6.76 6.72 6.38
N VAL A 138 7.33 6.95 7.55
CA VAL A 138 7.08 6.12 8.73
C VAL A 138 6.81 6.97 9.96
N THR A 139 5.84 6.57 10.76
CA THR A 139 5.62 7.05 12.13
C THR A 139 5.90 5.93 13.13
N LYS A 140 6.34 6.28 14.33
CA LYS A 140 6.55 5.35 15.46
C LYS A 140 5.77 5.74 16.70
N ASP A 141 4.93 6.76 16.57
CA ASP A 141 4.18 7.36 17.68
C ASP A 141 2.68 7.54 17.37
N GLY A 142 2.18 6.74 16.41
CA GLY A 142 0.76 6.72 16.05
C GLY A 142 0.31 7.93 15.22
N GLY A 143 1.24 8.51 14.46
CA GLY A 143 0.95 9.61 13.54
C GLY A 143 1.27 11.01 14.10
N LYS A 144 1.86 11.14 15.29
CA LYS A 144 2.24 12.44 15.85
C LYS A 144 3.42 13.05 15.10
N THR A 145 4.40 12.22 14.74
CA THR A 145 5.55 12.59 13.90
C THR A 145 5.74 11.61 12.75
N TRP A 146 6.19 12.13 11.62
CA TRP A 146 6.45 11.36 10.40
C TRP A 146 7.84 11.63 9.87
N THR A 147 8.51 10.60 9.40
CA THR A 147 9.86 10.67 8.82
C THR A 147 9.84 10.11 7.41
N ASN A 148 10.26 10.90 6.42
CA ASN A 148 10.47 10.42 5.06
C ASN A 148 11.79 9.65 4.99
N VAL A 149 11.74 8.38 4.62
CA VAL A 149 12.89 7.48 4.60
C VAL A 149 13.30 7.04 3.17
N VAL A 150 12.63 7.54 2.15
CA VAL A 150 12.90 7.14 0.75
C VAL A 150 14.32 7.49 0.31
N ALA A 151 14.91 8.58 0.82
CA ALA A 151 16.27 8.99 0.49
C ALA A 151 17.35 7.98 0.95
N ASN A 152 16.99 7.06 1.84
CA ASN A 152 17.87 6.00 2.33
C ASN A 152 17.89 4.76 1.40
N ILE A 153 17.03 4.74 0.37
CA ILE A 153 16.95 3.63 -0.60
C ILE A 153 17.95 3.89 -1.73
N SER A 154 19.05 3.16 -1.72
CA SER A 154 20.05 3.25 -2.77
C SER A 154 19.58 2.53 -4.04
N GLY A 155 19.85 3.12 -5.20
CA GLY A 155 19.54 2.52 -6.52
C GLY A 155 18.08 2.69 -6.98
N LEU A 156 17.22 3.29 -6.17
CA LEU A 156 15.86 3.62 -6.59
C LEU A 156 15.86 4.95 -7.36
N PRO A 157 15.31 5.02 -8.59
CA PRO A 157 15.12 6.29 -9.29
C PRO A 157 14.19 7.23 -8.52
N LYS A 158 14.47 8.53 -8.59
CA LYS A 158 13.67 9.53 -7.89
C LYS A 158 12.21 9.52 -8.36
N ASN A 159 11.31 9.76 -7.42
CA ASN A 159 9.86 9.85 -7.68
C ASN A 159 9.29 8.58 -8.33
N THR A 160 9.85 7.41 -8.04
CA THR A 160 9.27 6.14 -8.44
C THR A 160 8.12 5.81 -7.51
N TRP A 161 6.98 5.49 -8.07
CA TRP A 161 5.75 5.20 -7.35
C TRP A 161 5.95 4.09 -6.32
N CYS A 162 5.72 4.38 -5.03
CA CYS A 162 5.68 3.36 -3.98
C CYS A 162 4.32 2.66 -4.04
N TYR A 163 4.30 1.50 -4.69
CA TYR A 163 3.06 0.81 -5.03
C TYR A 163 2.50 -0.01 -3.87
N HIS A 164 3.37 -0.64 -3.08
CA HIS A 164 2.97 -1.46 -1.95
C HIS A 164 4.00 -1.42 -0.83
N ILE A 165 3.52 -1.42 0.42
CA ILE A 165 4.33 -1.64 1.62
C ILE A 165 3.70 -2.76 2.44
N GLU A 166 4.52 -3.73 2.83
CA GLU A 166 4.18 -4.80 3.76
C GLU A 166 4.94 -4.60 5.06
N ALA A 167 4.22 -4.46 6.18
CA ALA A 167 4.84 -4.42 7.51
C ALA A 167 4.99 -5.85 8.06
N SER A 168 6.20 -6.23 8.42
CA SER A 168 6.52 -7.60 8.86
C SER A 168 5.80 -8.00 10.14
N VAL A 169 5.39 -9.28 10.21
CA VAL A 169 4.87 -9.89 11.44
C VAL A 169 5.99 -10.37 12.39
N PHE A 170 7.26 -10.36 11.95
CA PHE A 170 8.39 -10.88 12.72
C PHE A 170 9.26 -9.78 13.35
N GLY A 171 9.23 -8.56 12.83
CA GLY A 171 10.05 -7.46 13.35
C GLY A 171 9.33 -6.12 13.27
N GLU A 172 9.18 -5.43 14.41
CA GLU A 172 8.46 -4.15 14.48
C GLU A 172 9.02 -3.08 13.54
N GLY A 173 10.34 -3.01 13.39
CA GLY A 173 11.03 -2.08 12.48
C GLY A 173 11.25 -2.64 11.08
N THR A 174 10.70 -3.83 10.79
CA THR A 174 10.87 -4.51 9.50
C THR A 174 9.70 -4.21 8.58
N ALA A 175 10.02 -3.83 7.35
CA ALA A 175 9.04 -3.64 6.29
C ALA A 175 9.66 -3.93 4.92
N TYR A 176 8.79 -4.24 3.98
CA TYR A 176 9.12 -4.40 2.56
C TYR A 176 8.44 -3.27 1.78
N ALA A 177 9.16 -2.68 0.84
CA ALA A 177 8.61 -1.63 -0.03
C ALA A 177 8.82 -2.02 -1.50
N VAL A 178 7.74 -1.94 -2.25
CA VAL A 178 7.69 -2.25 -3.69
C VAL A 178 7.47 -0.95 -4.45
N PHE A 179 8.24 -0.78 -5.53
CA PHE A 179 8.13 0.39 -6.38
C PHE A 179 7.92 -0.02 -7.82
N GLU A 180 7.18 0.81 -8.54
CA GLU A 180 6.80 0.55 -9.93
C GLU A 180 7.06 1.78 -10.80
N GLY A 181 7.79 1.55 -11.90
CA GLY A 181 8.19 2.59 -12.85
C GLY A 181 7.59 2.49 -14.24
N HIS A 182 6.66 1.54 -14.49
CA HIS A 182 6.18 1.24 -15.85
C HIS A 182 5.60 2.45 -16.58
N ALA A 183 4.92 3.35 -15.86
CA ALA A 183 4.39 4.60 -16.42
C ALA A 183 5.49 5.53 -17.00
N LYS A 184 6.75 5.30 -16.61
CA LYS A 184 7.95 5.97 -17.13
C LYS A 184 8.76 5.07 -18.08
N ASN A 185 8.18 3.98 -18.55
CA ASN A 185 8.83 2.95 -19.37
C ASN A 185 10.02 2.28 -18.67
N ASP A 186 9.96 2.19 -17.34
CA ASP A 186 10.91 1.49 -16.49
C ASP A 186 10.26 0.22 -15.93
N TYR A 187 10.66 -0.94 -16.43
CA TYR A 187 10.12 -2.24 -16.08
C TYR A 187 11.01 -2.98 -15.07
N THR A 188 11.99 -2.30 -14.50
CA THR A 188 12.90 -2.86 -13.51
C THR A 188 12.13 -3.25 -12.24
N PRO A 189 12.33 -4.48 -11.71
CA PRO A 189 11.74 -4.88 -10.44
C PRO A 189 12.44 -4.15 -9.29
N TYR A 190 11.69 -3.41 -8.51
CA TYR A 190 12.19 -2.69 -7.34
C TYR A 190 11.48 -3.19 -6.09
N THR A 191 12.20 -3.94 -5.25
CA THR A 191 11.70 -4.38 -3.93
C THR A 191 12.82 -4.32 -2.92
N TYR A 192 12.55 -3.67 -1.80
CA TYR A 192 13.53 -3.43 -0.75
C TYR A 192 12.99 -3.87 0.61
N LYS A 193 13.89 -4.36 1.46
CA LYS A 193 13.62 -4.71 2.87
C LYS A 193 14.38 -3.76 3.78
N THR A 194 13.73 -3.30 4.83
CA THR A 194 14.36 -2.65 6.00
C THR A 194 14.12 -3.48 7.25
N THR A 195 14.98 -3.33 8.28
CA THR A 195 14.80 -3.95 9.60
C THR A 195 14.97 -2.91 10.74
N ASP A 196 15.09 -1.63 10.39
CA ASP A 196 15.46 -0.56 11.30
C ASP A 196 14.63 0.72 11.12
N TYR A 197 13.34 0.54 10.78
CA TYR A 197 12.40 1.64 10.53
C TYR A 197 12.81 2.52 9.34
N GLY A 198 13.40 1.95 8.31
CA GLY A 198 13.77 2.65 7.09
C GLY A 198 15.06 3.46 7.19
N LYS A 199 15.87 3.32 8.23
CA LYS A 199 17.19 3.96 8.29
C LYS A 199 18.13 3.38 7.24
N THR A 200 18.04 2.06 7.00
CA THR A 200 18.74 1.36 5.94
C THR A 200 17.79 0.46 5.16
N TRP A 201 18.06 0.31 3.87
CA TRP A 201 17.29 -0.54 2.98
C TRP A 201 18.21 -1.43 2.15
N LYS A 202 17.80 -2.66 1.90
CA LYS A 202 18.51 -3.61 1.06
C LYS A 202 17.56 -4.10 -0.03
N SER A 203 18.01 -4.06 -1.30
CA SER A 203 17.30 -4.75 -2.38
C SER A 203 17.29 -6.25 -2.12
N ILE A 204 16.13 -6.88 -2.30
CA ILE A 204 15.94 -8.33 -2.21
C ILE A 204 15.60 -8.94 -3.58
N ILE A 205 15.81 -8.18 -4.65
CA ILE A 205 15.61 -8.68 -6.01
C ILE A 205 16.91 -9.27 -6.54
N THR A 206 16.79 -10.43 -7.21
CA THR A 206 17.86 -11.09 -7.94
C THR A 206 17.59 -11.04 -9.45
N PRO A 207 18.58 -11.32 -10.31
CA PRO A 207 18.42 -11.35 -11.77
C PRO A 207 17.36 -12.35 -12.29
N ASP A 208 16.93 -13.28 -11.45
CA ASP A 208 15.89 -14.27 -11.81
C ASP A 208 14.48 -13.66 -11.86
N VAL A 209 14.26 -12.50 -11.21
CA VAL A 209 12.98 -11.83 -11.21
C VAL A 209 12.84 -10.94 -12.43
N ASP A 210 11.84 -11.21 -13.25
CA ASP A 210 11.54 -10.47 -14.47
C ASP A 210 10.23 -9.68 -14.36
N GLY A 211 10.22 -8.48 -14.94
CA GLY A 211 9.10 -7.56 -14.93
C GLY A 211 8.96 -6.75 -13.65
N PHE A 212 8.23 -5.64 -13.73
CA PHE A 212 7.99 -4.79 -12.57
C PHE A 212 7.12 -5.49 -11.53
N VAL A 213 7.33 -5.12 -10.27
CA VAL A 213 6.66 -5.71 -9.10
C VAL A 213 5.51 -4.82 -8.67
N ARG A 214 4.40 -5.41 -8.23
CA ARG A 214 3.26 -4.69 -7.66
C ARG A 214 2.93 -5.05 -6.23
N ASN A 215 3.27 -6.26 -5.81
CA ASN A 215 2.94 -6.71 -4.48
C ASN A 215 4.02 -7.63 -3.92
N ILE A 216 4.22 -7.58 -2.62
CA ILE A 216 4.97 -8.57 -1.85
C ILE A 216 4.12 -8.99 -0.66
N GLN A 217 4.16 -10.27 -0.32
CA GLN A 217 3.47 -10.81 0.83
C GLN A 217 4.43 -11.68 1.65
N GLU A 218 4.58 -11.38 2.93
CA GLU A 218 5.32 -12.20 3.88
C GLU A 218 4.43 -13.31 4.43
N ASP A 219 4.94 -14.55 4.50
CA ASP A 219 4.24 -15.62 5.21
C ASP A 219 4.21 -15.34 6.72
N PHE A 220 3.07 -15.56 7.35
CA PHE A 220 2.88 -15.22 8.77
C PHE A 220 3.47 -16.25 9.75
N LYS A 221 4.10 -17.34 9.27
CA LYS A 221 4.75 -18.38 10.05
C LYS A 221 6.24 -18.50 9.81
N ASN A 222 6.70 -18.07 8.62
CA ASN A 222 8.09 -18.21 8.21
C ASN A 222 8.59 -16.91 7.58
N GLU A 223 9.44 -16.17 8.26
CA GLU A 223 10.01 -14.90 7.82
C GLU A 223 10.83 -14.99 6.52
N ASN A 224 11.27 -16.19 6.16
CA ASN A 224 12.04 -16.44 4.95
C ASN A 224 11.17 -16.79 3.74
N LEU A 225 9.89 -17.07 3.95
CA LEU A 225 8.95 -17.36 2.87
C LEU A 225 8.25 -16.06 2.45
N LEU A 226 8.56 -15.61 1.24
CA LEU A 226 7.95 -14.43 0.65
C LEU A 226 7.36 -14.77 -0.72
N PHE A 227 6.29 -14.09 -1.06
CA PHE A 227 5.62 -14.16 -2.35
C PHE A 227 5.72 -12.79 -3.03
N LEU A 228 6.10 -12.77 -4.32
CA LEU A 228 6.29 -11.54 -5.08
C LEU A 228 5.41 -11.57 -6.32
N GLY A 229 4.50 -10.63 -6.44
CA GLY A 229 3.62 -10.46 -7.59
C GLY A 229 4.22 -9.51 -8.60
N THR A 230 4.47 -10.02 -9.81
CA THR A 230 5.02 -9.25 -10.93
C THR A 230 4.03 -9.19 -12.10
N GLU A 231 4.33 -8.40 -13.11
CA GLU A 231 3.54 -8.40 -14.36
C GLU A 231 3.59 -9.73 -15.10
N LYS A 232 4.60 -10.58 -14.82
CA LYS A 232 4.81 -11.87 -15.50
C LYS A 232 4.41 -13.08 -14.68
N GLY A 233 3.98 -12.89 -13.44
CA GLY A 233 3.52 -13.97 -12.60
C GLY A 233 3.94 -13.85 -11.14
N LEU A 234 3.89 -15.00 -10.48
CA LEU A 234 4.24 -15.17 -9.08
C LEU A 234 5.68 -15.66 -8.95
N TYR A 235 6.47 -15.01 -8.11
CA TYR A 235 7.77 -15.50 -7.66
C TYR A 235 7.72 -15.85 -6.18
N ILE A 236 8.46 -16.87 -5.78
CA ILE A 236 8.50 -17.38 -4.41
C ILE A 236 9.96 -17.48 -3.97
N THR A 237 10.24 -17.06 -2.75
CA THR A 237 11.51 -17.31 -2.07
C THR A 237 11.25 -18.02 -0.74
N ILE A 238 12.19 -18.88 -0.33
CA ILE A 238 12.17 -19.57 0.97
C ILE A 238 13.40 -19.21 1.82
N ASP A 239 14.18 -18.24 1.36
CA ASP A 239 15.43 -17.78 1.98
C ASP A 239 15.50 -16.25 2.15
N GLY A 240 14.34 -15.62 2.28
CA GLY A 240 14.23 -14.20 2.57
C GLY A 240 14.62 -13.28 1.42
N GLY A 241 14.54 -13.76 0.18
CA GLY A 241 14.85 -13.02 -1.02
C GLY A 241 16.29 -13.15 -1.51
N ALA A 242 17.05 -14.13 -0.98
CA ALA A 242 18.38 -14.42 -1.51
C ALA A 242 18.32 -15.12 -2.87
N ASN A 243 17.29 -15.96 -3.07
CA ASN A 243 16.98 -16.58 -4.37
C ASN A 243 15.46 -16.54 -4.60
N TRP A 244 15.06 -16.37 -5.87
CA TRP A 244 13.66 -16.36 -6.27
C TRP A 244 13.40 -17.44 -7.31
N SER A 245 12.25 -18.10 -7.20
CA SER A 245 11.78 -19.09 -8.17
C SER A 245 10.46 -18.62 -8.79
N HIS A 246 10.39 -18.59 -10.10
CA HIS A 246 9.15 -18.30 -10.82
C HIS A 246 8.19 -19.49 -10.67
N PHE A 247 7.01 -19.23 -10.13
CA PHE A 247 5.98 -20.25 -9.93
C PHE A 247 5.15 -20.41 -11.21
N THR A 248 5.46 -21.47 -11.97
CA THR A 248 4.80 -21.77 -13.27
C THR A 248 3.92 -23.02 -13.23
N ASN A 249 3.94 -23.75 -12.11
CA ASN A 249 3.23 -25.03 -12.02
C ASN A 249 1.72 -24.83 -12.11
N ASN A 250 1.14 -25.22 -13.25
CA ASN A 250 -0.29 -25.13 -13.55
C ASN A 250 -0.88 -23.71 -13.36
N MET A 251 -0.03 -22.69 -13.51
CA MET A 251 -0.40 -21.28 -13.46
C MET A 251 -0.03 -20.60 -14.78
N PRO A 252 -0.95 -19.91 -15.45
CA PRO A 252 -0.63 -19.14 -16.65
C PRO A 252 0.26 -17.95 -16.28
N SER A 253 1.00 -17.45 -17.29
CA SER A 253 1.74 -16.19 -17.14
C SER A 253 0.73 -15.03 -17.17
N VAL A 254 0.40 -14.51 -16.01
CA VAL A 254 -0.55 -13.41 -15.80
C VAL A 254 0.02 -12.43 -14.78
N ALA A 255 -0.29 -11.15 -14.93
CA ALA A 255 0.12 -10.16 -13.94
C ALA A 255 -0.56 -10.42 -12.59
N VAL A 256 0.23 -10.44 -11.52
CA VAL A 256 -0.26 -10.58 -10.13
C VAL A 256 -0.23 -9.19 -9.47
N HIS A 257 -1.42 -8.61 -9.29
CA HIS A 257 -1.56 -7.24 -8.82
C HIS A 257 -1.66 -7.13 -7.31
N PHE A 258 -2.32 -8.09 -6.67
CA PHE A 258 -2.51 -8.10 -5.23
C PHE A 258 -2.51 -9.54 -4.71
N MET A 259 -2.03 -9.71 -3.48
CA MET A 259 -2.02 -11.01 -2.79
C MET A 259 -2.42 -10.83 -1.33
N ASP A 260 -3.00 -11.87 -0.76
CA ASP A 260 -3.28 -11.98 0.67
C ASP A 260 -3.24 -13.45 1.09
N ILE A 261 -2.83 -13.70 2.34
CA ILE A 261 -2.78 -15.06 2.90
C ILE A 261 -3.94 -15.26 3.87
N ASN A 262 -4.82 -16.18 3.52
CA ASN A 262 -5.85 -16.61 4.45
C ASN A 262 -5.23 -17.37 5.63
N LYS A 263 -5.09 -16.71 6.77
CA LYS A 263 -4.42 -17.27 7.97
C LYS A 263 -5.12 -18.52 8.55
N LYS A 264 -6.42 -18.75 8.24
CA LYS A 264 -7.15 -19.93 8.71
C LYS A 264 -6.82 -21.19 7.90
N THR A 265 -6.71 -21.04 6.59
CA THR A 265 -6.48 -22.15 5.65
C THR A 265 -5.04 -22.24 5.17
N ASN A 266 -4.23 -21.23 5.44
CA ASN A 266 -2.86 -21.06 4.93
C ASN A 266 -2.82 -21.05 3.40
N SER A 267 -3.85 -20.47 2.77
CA SER A 267 -3.98 -20.38 1.32
C SER A 267 -3.60 -18.98 0.86
N LEU A 268 -2.73 -18.88 -0.14
CA LEU A 268 -2.46 -17.65 -0.85
C LEU A 268 -3.61 -17.36 -1.82
N VAL A 269 -4.15 -16.17 -1.77
CA VAL A 269 -5.16 -15.66 -2.71
C VAL A 269 -4.52 -14.57 -3.54
N MET A 270 -4.72 -14.61 -4.85
CA MET A 270 -4.13 -13.66 -5.79
C MET A 270 -5.21 -13.00 -6.64
N ALA A 271 -5.07 -11.70 -6.85
CA ALA A 271 -5.80 -10.97 -7.87
C ALA A 271 -4.89 -10.81 -9.10
N THR A 272 -5.34 -11.34 -10.23
CA THR A 272 -4.62 -11.31 -11.51
C THR A 272 -5.36 -10.42 -12.51
N HIS A 273 -4.62 -9.95 -13.52
CA HIS A 273 -5.18 -9.08 -14.57
C HIS A 273 -4.91 -9.69 -15.94
#